data_9e578d6ecb8d4464548e2052962cb89c
#
_entry.id   9e578d6ecb8d4464548e2052962cb89c
#
_cell.length_a   1.000
_cell.length_b   1.000
_cell.length_c   1.000
_cell.angle_alpha   90.00
_cell.angle_beta   90.00
_cell.angle_gamma   90.00
#
_symmetry.space_group_name_H-M   'P 1'
#
loop_
_entity.id
_entity.type
_entity.pdbx_description
1 polymer ?
#
loop_
_entity_poly.entity_id
_entity_poly.type
_entity_poly.pdbx_seq_one_letter_code
_entity_poly.pdbx_strand_id
1 'polypeptide(L)'
;MINLNGVGKTFHQKGKEIVALKPTNLHVKEGEIFGIIGYSGAGKSTLLRCINLLETPTCGEVLVDGQVVNKLNRHDLRIYRQKIGMIFQQFNLLNSKTVGENIAFNLKAGDAKADEIPKRIDELLELVGLVDKKNVYPSQLSGGQKQRVGIAKALANNPKVLLCDEATSALDPVTTKQILSLLKEINKKLGLTIILVTHEMEVIKQICDKVAVMENGEIIELSSAYDVFSNPKTKLMKEFISNLHSDDDFEEQFLEQYKDETVIKVIFKGDAAKEPVIQTLANKYKVTTNILAGRIEYIQNKQLGSLTFAVTGDEQNCSDFVSHLISDVSDVEVKVYGE
;
A
#
# COMPACT_ATOMS: atom_id res chain seq x y z
N MET A 1 12.19 1.44 14.12
CA MET A 1 11.34 0.34 14.63
C MET A 1 11.74 -1.01 14.05
N ILE A 2 11.71 -1.22 12.75
CA ILE A 2 12.11 -2.47 12.10
C ILE A 2 13.29 -2.22 11.17
N ASN A 3 14.37 -3.01 11.29
CA ASN A 3 15.52 -2.96 10.40
C ASN A 3 15.83 -4.36 9.88
N LEU A 4 15.98 -4.50 8.60
CA LEU A 4 16.49 -5.68 7.92
C LEU A 4 17.88 -5.35 7.39
N ASN A 5 18.89 -6.10 7.82
CA ASN A 5 20.27 -5.89 7.43
C ASN A 5 20.74 -7.11 6.63
N GLY A 6 20.77 -7.01 5.31
CA GLY A 6 21.17 -8.07 4.40
C GLY A 6 20.32 -9.34 4.52
N VAL A 7 19.02 -9.21 4.87
CA VAL A 7 18.13 -10.36 5.08
C VAL A 7 17.82 -11.04 3.76
N GLY A 8 18.13 -12.32 3.67
CA GLY A 8 17.83 -13.15 2.52
C GLY A 8 17.23 -14.49 2.89
N LYS A 9 16.50 -15.10 1.95
CA LYS A 9 15.89 -16.43 2.13
C LYS A 9 16.02 -17.28 0.88
N THR A 10 16.66 -18.42 1.05
CA THR A 10 16.72 -19.49 0.06
C THR A 10 15.99 -20.71 0.58
N PHE A 11 15.10 -21.26 -0.23
CA PHE A 11 14.43 -22.55 0.05
C PHE A 11 15.14 -23.67 -0.68
N HIS A 12 15.26 -24.81 -0.01
CA HIS A 12 15.78 -26.05 -0.60
C HIS A 12 14.62 -27.03 -0.80
N GLN A 13 14.25 -27.27 -2.05
CA GLN A 13 13.15 -28.17 -2.38
C GLN A 13 13.57 -29.16 -3.48
N LYS A 14 13.48 -30.47 -3.18
CA LYS A 14 13.81 -31.56 -4.11
C LYS A 14 15.17 -31.39 -4.82
N GLY A 15 16.20 -30.96 -4.07
CA GLY A 15 17.54 -30.74 -4.60
C GLY A 15 17.75 -29.47 -5.43
N LYS A 16 16.75 -28.60 -5.51
CA LYS A 16 16.83 -27.27 -6.13
C LYS A 16 16.87 -26.17 -5.07
N GLU A 17 17.69 -25.18 -5.32
CA GLU A 17 17.73 -23.95 -4.55
C GLU A 17 16.82 -22.91 -5.21
N ILE A 18 15.92 -22.33 -4.41
CA ILE A 18 15.01 -21.27 -4.83
C ILE A 18 15.30 -20.06 -3.96
N VAL A 19 15.93 -19.03 -4.54
CA VAL A 19 16.19 -17.77 -3.87
C VAL A 19 14.89 -16.95 -3.90
N ALA A 20 14.14 -16.97 -2.79
CA ALA A 20 12.88 -16.24 -2.67
C ALA A 20 13.07 -14.79 -2.21
N LEU A 21 14.18 -14.51 -1.51
CA LEU A 21 14.57 -13.18 -1.09
C LEU A 21 16.10 -13.08 -1.18
N LYS A 22 16.60 -12.18 -1.99
CA LYS A 22 18.01 -11.81 -2.05
C LYS A 22 18.39 -10.95 -0.85
N PRO A 23 19.68 -10.85 -0.47
CA PRO A 23 20.10 -10.01 0.65
C PRO A 23 19.55 -8.59 0.53
N THR A 24 18.63 -8.23 1.42
CA THR A 24 17.83 -7.01 1.34
C THR A 24 17.99 -6.18 2.60
N ASN A 25 18.11 -4.87 2.43
CA ASN A 25 18.10 -3.89 3.52
C ASN A 25 16.77 -3.13 3.49
N LEU A 26 16.15 -2.97 4.65
CA LEU A 26 14.91 -2.23 4.80
C LEU A 26 14.85 -1.56 6.17
N HIS A 27 14.37 -0.32 6.20
CA HIS A 27 14.11 0.39 7.45
C HIS A 27 12.66 0.91 7.47
N VAL A 28 11.90 0.50 8.51
CA VAL A 28 10.55 0.99 8.78
C VAL A 28 10.55 1.74 10.10
N LYS A 29 10.04 2.97 10.08
CA LYS A 29 9.96 3.83 11.27
C LYS A 29 8.81 3.38 12.19
N GLU A 30 8.87 3.82 13.44
CA GLU A 30 7.76 3.62 14.38
C GLU A 30 6.54 4.43 13.96
N GLY A 31 5.34 3.81 14.06
CA GLY A 31 4.08 4.43 13.67
C GLY A 31 3.85 4.56 12.15
N GLU A 32 4.81 4.15 11.32
CA GLU A 32 4.71 4.23 9.87
C GLU A 32 3.79 3.13 9.31
N ILE A 33 2.99 3.47 8.29
CA ILE A 33 2.29 2.49 7.46
C ILE A 33 3.13 2.25 6.21
N PHE A 34 3.77 1.09 6.15
CA PHE A 34 4.72 0.72 5.11
C PHE A 34 4.13 -0.31 4.16
N GLY A 35 4.11 0.00 2.87
CA GLY A 35 3.62 -0.89 1.81
C GLY A 35 4.76 -1.70 1.17
N ILE A 36 4.49 -2.96 0.83
CA ILE A 36 5.36 -3.79 0.01
C ILE A 36 4.55 -4.26 -1.18
N ILE A 37 4.96 -3.88 -2.38
CA ILE A 37 4.24 -4.20 -3.61
C ILE A 37 5.14 -4.93 -4.62
N GLY A 38 4.53 -5.65 -5.56
CA GLY A 38 5.19 -6.39 -6.63
C GLY A 38 4.29 -7.50 -7.16
N TYR A 39 4.65 -8.12 -8.26
CA TYR A 39 3.91 -9.25 -8.82
C TYR A 39 3.92 -10.48 -7.91
N SER A 40 3.03 -11.44 -8.19
CA SER A 40 3.05 -12.73 -7.51
C SER A 40 4.43 -13.40 -7.68
N GLY A 41 4.96 -13.98 -6.60
CA GLY A 41 6.30 -14.56 -6.61
C GLY A 41 7.46 -13.59 -6.41
N ALA A 42 7.25 -12.28 -6.29
CA ALA A 42 8.32 -11.29 -6.08
C ALA A 42 9.03 -11.40 -4.70
N GLY A 43 8.58 -12.26 -3.78
CA GLY A 43 9.20 -12.44 -2.47
C GLY A 43 8.54 -11.67 -1.32
N LYS A 44 7.47 -10.92 -1.57
CA LYS A 44 6.78 -10.05 -0.59
C LYS A 44 6.37 -10.76 0.70
N SER A 45 5.57 -11.83 0.59
CA SER A 45 5.12 -12.61 1.76
C SER A 45 6.28 -13.32 2.46
N THR A 46 7.34 -13.69 1.74
CA THR A 46 8.57 -14.25 2.32
C THR A 46 9.27 -13.20 3.18
N LEU A 47 9.42 -11.97 2.68
CA LEU A 47 9.99 -10.84 3.42
C LEU A 47 9.16 -10.57 4.70
N LEU A 48 7.83 -10.49 4.57
CA LEU A 48 6.91 -10.28 5.70
C LEU A 48 7.06 -11.40 6.75
N ARG A 49 7.15 -12.65 6.31
CA ARG A 49 7.29 -13.83 7.20
C ARG A 49 8.68 -13.94 7.83
N CYS A 50 9.71 -13.32 7.24
CA CYS A 50 11.01 -13.18 7.90
C CYS A 50 10.94 -12.19 9.07
N ILE A 51 10.09 -11.18 9.04
CA ILE A 51 9.96 -10.21 10.14
C ILE A 51 9.37 -10.86 11.39
N ASN A 52 8.32 -11.70 11.26
CA ASN A 52 7.74 -12.42 12.41
C ASN A 52 8.38 -13.79 12.67
N LEU A 53 9.42 -14.13 11.90
CA LEU A 53 10.16 -15.40 11.96
C LEU A 53 9.28 -16.64 11.73
N LEU A 54 8.14 -16.51 11.01
CA LEU A 54 7.46 -17.68 10.44
C LEU A 54 8.36 -18.34 9.39
N GLU A 55 9.19 -17.56 8.71
CA GLU A 55 10.31 -18.01 7.90
C GLU A 55 11.62 -17.51 8.52
N THR A 56 12.52 -18.44 8.83
CA THR A 56 13.85 -18.07 9.31
C THR A 56 14.71 -17.60 8.13
N PRO A 57 15.29 -16.40 8.16
CA PRO A 57 16.21 -15.95 7.13
C PRO A 57 17.40 -16.91 6.97
N THR A 58 17.87 -17.07 5.74
CA THR A 58 19.09 -17.85 5.44
C THR A 58 20.35 -17.03 5.71
N CYS A 59 20.26 -15.70 5.57
CA CYS A 59 21.34 -14.76 5.87
C CYS A 59 20.79 -13.44 6.40
N GLY A 60 21.67 -12.62 6.95
CA GLY A 60 21.35 -11.30 7.48
C GLY A 60 20.72 -11.29 8.88
N GLU A 61 20.33 -10.11 9.33
CA GLU A 61 19.78 -9.89 10.66
C GLU A 61 18.45 -9.11 10.58
N VAL A 62 17.46 -9.59 11.33
CA VAL A 62 16.18 -8.92 11.55
C VAL A 62 16.22 -8.26 12.91
N LEU A 63 16.12 -6.93 12.95
CA LEU A 63 16.04 -6.16 14.19
C LEU A 63 14.64 -5.57 14.31
N VAL A 64 14.00 -5.78 15.44
CA VAL A 64 12.72 -5.16 15.79
C VAL A 64 12.83 -4.54 17.17
N ASP A 65 12.51 -3.27 17.28
CA ASP A 65 12.63 -2.49 18.53
C ASP A 65 14.06 -2.59 19.13
N GLY A 66 15.09 -2.55 18.27
CA GLY A 66 16.50 -2.66 18.64
C GLY A 66 17.00 -4.06 18.97
N GLN A 67 16.13 -5.08 19.01
CA GLN A 67 16.48 -6.46 19.32
C GLN A 67 16.69 -7.28 18.03
N VAL A 68 17.81 -8.01 17.94
CA VAL A 68 18.05 -9.00 16.87
C VAL A 68 17.19 -10.22 17.14
N VAL A 69 16.11 -10.37 16.34
CA VAL A 69 15.05 -11.35 16.63
C VAL A 69 15.32 -12.74 16.04
N ASN A 70 16.08 -12.84 14.96
CA ASN A 70 16.39 -14.14 14.34
C ASN A 70 17.46 -14.95 15.10
N LYS A 71 17.96 -14.44 16.22
CA LYS A 71 18.85 -15.16 17.14
C LYS A 71 18.17 -15.54 18.46
N LEU A 72 16.86 -15.30 18.59
CA LEU A 72 16.09 -15.63 19.80
C LEU A 72 15.96 -17.14 19.99
N ASN A 73 16.01 -17.58 21.24
CA ASN A 73 15.63 -18.94 21.62
C ASN A 73 14.10 -19.12 21.51
N ARG A 74 13.61 -20.37 21.65
CA ARG A 74 12.19 -20.70 21.47
C ARG A 74 11.25 -19.96 22.43
N HIS A 75 11.67 -19.73 23.67
CA HIS A 75 10.87 -19.02 24.68
C HIS A 75 10.74 -17.55 24.30
N ASP A 76 11.85 -16.88 24.03
CA ASP A 76 11.87 -15.46 23.68
C ASP A 76 11.21 -15.19 22.33
N LEU A 77 11.30 -16.13 21.38
CA LEU A 77 10.59 -16.06 20.11
C LEU A 77 9.06 -16.12 20.30
N ARG A 78 8.56 -16.91 21.28
CA ARG A 78 7.13 -16.90 21.61
C ARG A 78 6.70 -15.53 22.14
N ILE A 79 7.47 -14.94 23.07
CA ILE A 79 7.22 -13.59 23.62
C ILE A 79 7.28 -12.53 22.52
N TYR A 80 8.27 -12.62 21.64
CA TYR A 80 8.40 -11.72 20.49
C TYR A 80 7.15 -11.76 19.60
N ARG A 81 6.68 -12.95 19.24
CA ARG A 81 5.48 -13.12 18.38
C ARG A 81 4.19 -12.57 19.01
N GLN A 82 4.10 -12.50 20.33
CA GLN A 82 2.96 -11.86 21.01
C GLN A 82 2.91 -10.34 20.77
N LYS A 83 4.08 -9.71 20.54
CA LYS A 83 4.22 -8.28 20.27
C LYS A 83 4.01 -7.94 18.79
N ILE A 84 3.74 -8.93 17.93
CA ILE A 84 3.50 -8.78 16.51
C ILE A 84 2.12 -9.35 16.17
N GLY A 85 1.23 -8.48 15.73
CA GLY A 85 -0.04 -8.89 15.15
C GLY A 85 0.16 -9.33 13.69
N MET A 86 -0.61 -10.33 13.25
CA MET A 86 -0.61 -10.71 11.84
C MET A 86 -2.03 -10.90 11.33
N ILE A 87 -2.32 -10.29 10.21
CA ILE A 87 -3.55 -10.43 9.45
C ILE A 87 -3.20 -11.22 8.19
N PHE A 88 -3.94 -12.28 7.94
CA PHE A 88 -3.72 -13.19 6.82
C PHE A 88 -4.77 -12.97 5.74
N GLN A 89 -4.44 -13.31 4.51
CA GLN A 89 -5.33 -13.27 3.35
C GLN A 89 -6.63 -14.06 3.58
N GLN A 90 -6.58 -15.23 4.23
CA GLN A 90 -7.72 -16.12 4.49
C GLN A 90 -8.29 -15.97 5.91
N PHE A 91 -8.35 -14.77 6.49
CA PHE A 91 -8.93 -14.43 7.80
C PHE A 91 -8.40 -15.25 8.99
N ASN A 92 -8.01 -16.49 8.83
CA ASN A 92 -7.50 -17.42 9.85
C ASN A 92 -8.39 -17.52 11.11
N LEU A 93 -9.70 -17.63 10.90
CA LEU A 93 -10.68 -17.80 11.96
C LEU A 93 -10.92 -19.28 12.27
N LEU A 94 -11.10 -19.59 13.55
CA LEU A 94 -11.52 -20.90 14.02
C LEU A 94 -13.03 -21.05 13.82
N ASN A 95 -13.44 -21.81 12.80
CA ASN A 95 -14.86 -21.94 12.41
C ASN A 95 -15.75 -22.58 13.49
N SER A 96 -15.16 -23.41 14.37
CA SER A 96 -15.85 -24.05 15.49
C SER A 96 -15.99 -23.15 16.73
N LYS A 97 -15.52 -21.92 16.67
CA LYS A 97 -15.53 -20.94 17.77
C LYS A 97 -16.25 -19.68 17.38
N THR A 98 -16.95 -19.06 18.34
CA THR A 98 -17.57 -17.75 18.15
C THR A 98 -16.51 -16.65 17.94
N VAL A 99 -16.95 -15.46 17.55
CA VAL A 99 -16.08 -14.28 17.40
C VAL A 99 -15.34 -13.99 18.70
N GLY A 100 -16.04 -13.94 19.83
CA GLY A 100 -15.41 -13.70 21.14
C GLY A 100 -14.40 -14.78 21.51
N GLU A 101 -14.70 -16.05 21.24
CA GLU A 101 -13.77 -17.17 21.49
C GLU A 101 -12.55 -17.14 20.55
N ASN A 102 -12.70 -16.67 19.32
CA ASN A 102 -11.59 -16.45 18.40
C ASN A 102 -10.58 -15.41 18.94
N ILE A 103 -11.08 -14.32 19.52
CA ILE A 103 -10.25 -13.29 20.16
C ILE A 103 -9.65 -13.84 21.46
N ALA A 104 -10.46 -14.50 22.29
CA ALA A 104 -10.02 -15.13 23.54
C ALA A 104 -8.86 -16.13 23.33
N PHE A 105 -8.86 -16.84 22.20
CA PHE A 105 -7.79 -17.78 21.86
C PHE A 105 -6.42 -17.10 21.80
N ASN A 106 -6.33 -15.93 21.16
CA ASN A 106 -5.09 -15.18 21.07
C ASN A 106 -4.68 -14.55 22.42
N LEU A 107 -5.66 -14.07 23.19
CA LEU A 107 -5.41 -13.54 24.54
C LEU A 107 -4.84 -14.61 25.48
N LYS A 108 -5.42 -15.81 25.47
CA LYS A 108 -4.91 -16.97 26.26
C LYS A 108 -3.52 -17.40 25.81
N ALA A 109 -3.24 -17.36 24.49
CA ALA A 109 -1.90 -17.64 23.97
C ALA A 109 -0.87 -16.57 24.36
N GLY A 110 -1.33 -15.37 24.67
CA GLY A 110 -0.54 -14.23 25.18
C GLY A 110 -0.43 -14.18 26.71
N ASP A 111 -0.85 -15.23 27.41
CA ASP A 111 -0.79 -15.33 28.85
C ASP A 111 -1.63 -14.25 29.59
N ALA A 112 -2.71 -13.74 28.95
CA ALA A 112 -3.62 -12.78 29.56
C ALA A 112 -4.37 -13.42 30.76
N LYS A 113 -4.57 -12.62 31.82
CA LYS A 113 -5.30 -13.10 32.98
C LYS A 113 -6.76 -13.37 32.65
N ALA A 114 -7.32 -14.45 33.22
CA ALA A 114 -8.66 -14.93 32.89
C ALA A 114 -9.76 -13.88 33.16
N ASP A 115 -9.61 -13.08 34.18
CA ASP A 115 -10.52 -12.00 34.57
C ASP A 115 -10.45 -10.77 33.64
N GLU A 116 -9.34 -10.53 32.95
CA GLU A 116 -9.15 -9.43 32.02
C GLU A 116 -9.68 -9.76 30.61
N ILE A 117 -9.76 -11.06 30.24
CA ILE A 117 -10.13 -11.50 28.90
C ILE A 117 -11.50 -10.98 28.45
N PRO A 118 -12.61 -11.07 29.23
CA PRO A 118 -13.92 -10.61 28.78
C PRO A 118 -13.93 -9.11 28.43
N LYS A 119 -13.33 -8.29 29.28
CA LYS A 119 -13.24 -6.86 29.08
C LYS A 119 -12.45 -6.52 27.82
N ARG A 120 -11.29 -7.19 27.64
CA ARG A 120 -10.46 -6.97 26.46
C ARG A 120 -11.13 -7.37 25.14
N ILE A 121 -11.94 -8.43 25.15
CA ILE A 121 -12.76 -8.81 23.99
C ILE A 121 -13.74 -7.70 23.65
N ASP A 122 -14.44 -7.15 24.62
CA ASP A 122 -15.44 -6.09 24.40
C ASP A 122 -14.79 -4.81 23.84
N GLU A 123 -13.64 -4.39 24.38
CA GLU A 123 -12.84 -3.27 23.86
C GLU A 123 -12.43 -3.47 22.40
N LEU A 124 -11.98 -4.68 22.05
CA LEU A 124 -11.56 -5.00 20.68
C LEU A 124 -12.73 -5.06 19.71
N LEU A 125 -13.87 -5.59 20.14
CA LEU A 125 -15.09 -5.63 19.34
C LEU A 125 -15.67 -4.23 19.11
N GLU A 126 -15.60 -3.35 20.12
CA GLU A 126 -15.94 -1.95 19.97
C GLU A 126 -15.02 -1.25 18.95
N LEU A 127 -13.70 -1.46 19.06
CA LEU A 127 -12.71 -0.89 18.13
C LEU A 127 -12.96 -1.26 16.67
N VAL A 128 -13.43 -2.49 16.40
CA VAL A 128 -13.69 -2.96 15.04
C VAL A 128 -15.17 -2.86 14.63
N GLY A 129 -16.06 -2.34 15.51
CA GLY A 129 -17.48 -2.13 15.26
C GLY A 129 -18.27 -3.44 15.13
N LEU A 130 -18.01 -4.43 15.99
CA LEU A 130 -18.67 -5.74 15.98
C LEU A 130 -19.17 -6.21 17.37
N VAL A 131 -19.58 -5.29 18.22
CA VAL A 131 -20.04 -5.59 19.60
C VAL A 131 -21.19 -6.60 19.60
N ASP A 132 -22.15 -6.44 18.69
CA ASP A 132 -23.35 -7.29 18.54
C ASP A 132 -23.02 -8.69 17.98
N LYS A 133 -21.81 -8.93 17.51
CA LYS A 133 -21.37 -10.20 16.88
C LYS A 133 -20.55 -11.09 17.80
N LYS A 134 -20.37 -10.75 19.08
CA LYS A 134 -19.52 -11.48 20.03
C LYS A 134 -19.77 -13.01 20.07
N ASN A 135 -21.04 -13.40 20.02
CA ASN A 135 -21.49 -14.79 20.14
C ASN A 135 -21.82 -15.44 18.79
N VAL A 136 -21.50 -14.78 17.66
CA VAL A 136 -21.78 -15.27 16.31
C VAL A 136 -20.60 -16.11 15.81
N TYR A 137 -20.86 -17.13 15.01
CA TYR A 137 -19.83 -17.96 14.39
C TYR A 137 -19.33 -17.36 13.06
N PRO A 138 -18.07 -17.61 12.67
CA PRO A 138 -17.51 -17.09 11.43
C PRO A 138 -18.31 -17.41 10.15
N SER A 139 -19.00 -18.55 10.11
CA SER A 139 -19.88 -18.94 8.99
C SER A 139 -21.06 -17.99 8.76
N GLN A 140 -21.45 -17.22 9.78
CA GLN A 140 -22.57 -16.28 9.75
C GLN A 140 -22.12 -14.84 9.44
N LEU A 141 -20.83 -14.62 9.18
CA LEU A 141 -20.25 -13.29 8.94
C LEU A 141 -19.97 -13.06 7.45
N SER A 142 -20.13 -11.81 7.01
CA SER A 142 -19.64 -11.37 5.71
C SER A 142 -18.10 -11.37 5.65
N GLY A 143 -17.51 -11.29 4.46
CA GLY A 143 -16.06 -11.22 4.29
C GLY A 143 -15.41 -10.07 5.06
N GLY A 144 -16.00 -8.86 4.99
CA GLY A 144 -15.52 -7.70 5.72
C GLY A 144 -15.65 -7.84 7.24
N GLN A 145 -16.72 -8.48 7.73
CA GLN A 145 -16.88 -8.80 9.17
C GLN A 145 -15.82 -9.81 9.61
N LYS A 146 -15.56 -10.86 8.83
CA LYS A 146 -14.46 -11.82 9.11
C LYS A 146 -13.12 -11.11 9.19
N GLN A 147 -12.86 -10.18 8.29
CA GLN A 147 -11.62 -9.39 8.30
C GLN A 147 -11.50 -8.50 9.55
N ARG A 148 -12.58 -7.85 9.96
CA ARG A 148 -12.61 -7.08 11.22
C ARG A 148 -12.35 -7.96 12.45
N VAL A 149 -12.86 -9.19 12.48
CA VAL A 149 -12.51 -10.17 13.52
C VAL A 149 -11.03 -10.54 13.45
N GLY A 150 -10.48 -10.76 12.26
CA GLY A 150 -9.04 -10.99 12.04
C GLY A 150 -8.18 -9.86 12.59
N ILE A 151 -8.59 -8.60 12.37
CA ILE A 151 -7.94 -7.40 12.93
C ILE A 151 -8.01 -7.43 14.47
N ALA A 152 -9.18 -7.66 15.05
CA ALA A 152 -9.36 -7.74 16.50
C ALA A 152 -8.47 -8.83 17.12
N LYS A 153 -8.38 -10.01 16.50
CA LYS A 153 -7.45 -11.08 16.90
C LYS A 153 -6.00 -10.65 16.86
N ALA A 154 -5.58 -9.98 15.79
CA ALA A 154 -4.21 -9.53 15.63
C ALA A 154 -3.83 -8.48 16.68
N LEU A 155 -4.80 -7.68 17.15
CA LEU A 155 -4.61 -6.64 18.16
C LEU A 155 -4.75 -7.15 19.62
N ALA A 156 -5.11 -8.41 19.84
CA ALA A 156 -5.44 -8.97 21.15
C ALA A 156 -4.36 -8.66 22.21
N ASN A 157 -3.11 -8.92 21.90
CA ASN A 157 -1.98 -8.80 22.81
C ASN A 157 -1.25 -7.45 22.75
N ASN A 158 -1.94 -6.37 22.36
CA ASN A 158 -1.36 -5.03 22.24
C ASN A 158 -0.03 -5.01 21.47
N PRO A 159 -0.02 -5.49 20.20
CA PRO A 159 1.21 -5.54 19.43
C PRO A 159 1.73 -4.14 19.14
N LYS A 160 3.05 -4.01 18.94
CA LYS A 160 3.69 -2.78 18.43
C LYS A 160 3.72 -2.74 16.91
N VAL A 161 3.67 -3.91 16.28
CA VAL A 161 3.74 -4.09 14.82
C VAL A 161 2.55 -4.92 14.37
N LEU A 162 1.94 -4.51 13.26
CA LEU A 162 0.90 -5.25 12.56
C LEU A 162 1.38 -5.60 11.16
N LEU A 163 1.45 -6.88 10.86
CA LEU A 163 1.81 -7.40 9.54
C LEU A 163 0.54 -7.82 8.81
N CYS A 164 0.34 -7.33 7.60
CA CYS A 164 -0.83 -7.60 6.78
C CYS A 164 -0.38 -8.30 5.47
N ASP A 165 -0.68 -9.60 5.35
CA ASP A 165 -0.38 -10.39 4.14
C ASP A 165 -1.64 -10.43 3.27
N GLU A 166 -1.73 -9.54 2.26
CA GLU A 166 -2.87 -9.40 1.35
C GLU A 166 -4.24 -9.29 2.04
N ALA A 167 -4.30 -8.46 3.07
CA ALA A 167 -5.46 -8.37 3.98
C ALA A 167 -6.79 -7.92 3.32
N THR A 168 -6.78 -7.47 2.09
CA THR A 168 -7.97 -6.96 1.36
C THR A 168 -8.30 -7.71 0.08
N SER A 169 -7.44 -8.61 -0.40
CA SER A 169 -7.56 -9.25 -1.71
C SER A 169 -8.83 -10.12 -1.90
N ALA A 170 -9.48 -10.52 -0.82
CA ALA A 170 -10.73 -11.30 -0.84
C ALA A 170 -11.99 -10.46 -0.62
N LEU A 171 -11.88 -9.13 -0.66
CA LEU A 171 -12.97 -8.19 -0.34
C LEU A 171 -13.38 -7.39 -1.57
N ASP A 172 -14.63 -6.95 -1.58
CA ASP A 172 -15.11 -5.99 -2.57
C ASP A 172 -14.50 -4.59 -2.35
N PRO A 173 -14.47 -3.70 -3.37
CA PRO A 173 -13.82 -2.39 -3.27
C PRO A 173 -14.38 -1.48 -2.16
N VAL A 174 -15.67 -1.56 -1.86
CA VAL A 174 -16.30 -0.74 -0.81
C VAL A 174 -15.84 -1.21 0.56
N THR A 175 -15.87 -2.52 0.78
CA THR A 175 -15.41 -3.16 2.02
C THR A 175 -13.91 -2.95 2.21
N THR A 176 -13.10 -3.05 1.14
CA THR A 176 -11.67 -2.75 1.14
C THR A 176 -11.41 -1.33 1.69
N LYS A 177 -12.08 -0.31 1.16
CA LYS A 177 -11.95 1.08 1.65
C LYS A 177 -12.27 1.19 3.14
N GLN A 178 -13.31 0.51 3.63
CA GLN A 178 -13.68 0.51 5.05
C GLN A 178 -12.61 -0.13 5.93
N ILE A 179 -12.03 -1.25 5.50
CA ILE A 179 -10.94 -1.94 6.22
C ILE A 179 -9.68 -1.08 6.27
N LEU A 180 -9.32 -0.44 5.15
CA LEU A 180 -8.16 0.45 5.08
C LEU A 180 -8.34 1.69 5.99
N SER A 181 -9.53 2.28 6.00
CA SER A 181 -9.87 3.39 6.91
C SER A 181 -9.74 2.96 8.37
N LEU A 182 -10.26 1.77 8.72
CA LEU A 182 -10.12 1.20 10.06
C LEU A 182 -8.65 0.99 10.45
N LEU A 183 -7.83 0.43 9.57
CA LEU A 183 -6.39 0.25 9.83
C LEU A 183 -5.67 1.59 10.05
N LYS A 184 -6.01 2.62 9.28
CA LYS A 184 -5.47 3.98 9.43
C LYS A 184 -5.88 4.63 10.76
N GLU A 185 -7.12 4.44 11.19
CA GLU A 185 -7.61 4.91 12.51
C GLU A 185 -6.88 4.19 13.65
N ILE A 186 -6.73 2.86 13.55
CA ILE A 186 -6.02 2.04 14.54
C ILE A 186 -4.53 2.46 14.62
N ASN A 187 -3.88 2.64 13.47
CA ASN A 187 -2.50 3.14 13.43
C ASN A 187 -2.35 4.46 14.19
N LYS A 188 -3.21 5.44 13.91
CA LYS A 188 -3.19 6.76 14.57
C LYS A 188 -3.50 6.66 16.07
N LYS A 189 -4.53 5.88 16.44
CA LYS A 189 -5.01 5.77 17.82
C LYS A 189 -4.03 5.05 18.73
N LEU A 190 -3.37 4.01 18.21
CA LEU A 190 -2.48 3.14 18.99
C LEU A 190 -0.99 3.38 18.74
N GLY A 191 -0.60 4.26 17.81
CA GLY A 191 0.81 4.46 17.41
C GLY A 191 1.42 3.21 16.75
N LEU A 192 0.60 2.36 16.16
CA LEU A 192 0.97 1.04 15.65
C LEU A 192 1.77 1.14 14.36
N THR A 193 2.90 0.45 14.25
CA THR A 193 3.63 0.30 12.98
C THR A 193 2.94 -0.77 12.14
N ILE A 194 2.58 -0.45 10.90
CA ILE A 194 1.90 -1.39 10.00
C ILE A 194 2.78 -1.68 8.80
N ILE A 195 3.01 -2.96 8.48
CA ILE A 195 3.58 -3.38 7.20
C ILE A 195 2.51 -4.17 6.46
N LEU A 196 2.18 -3.73 5.25
CA LEU A 196 1.21 -4.43 4.43
C LEU A 196 1.83 -4.87 3.09
N VAL A 197 1.52 -6.09 2.73
CA VAL A 197 1.82 -6.68 1.42
C VAL A 197 0.56 -6.64 0.58
N THR A 198 0.68 -6.14 -0.62
CA THR A 198 -0.42 -6.10 -1.60
C THR A 198 0.11 -6.08 -3.03
N HIS A 199 -0.73 -6.40 -3.99
CA HIS A 199 -0.53 -6.12 -5.41
C HIS A 199 -1.50 -5.02 -5.91
N GLU A 200 -2.32 -4.46 -5.01
CA GLU A 200 -3.31 -3.43 -5.30
C GLU A 200 -2.73 -2.03 -5.05
N MET A 201 -2.54 -1.26 -6.11
CA MET A 201 -2.00 0.11 -6.03
C MET A 201 -2.92 1.06 -5.26
N GLU A 202 -4.24 0.88 -5.37
CA GLU A 202 -5.22 1.70 -4.62
C GLU A 202 -5.05 1.56 -3.10
N VAL A 203 -4.65 0.39 -2.61
CA VAL A 203 -4.34 0.16 -1.19
C VAL A 203 -3.16 1.02 -0.75
N ILE A 204 -2.08 1.00 -1.55
CA ILE A 204 -0.88 1.81 -1.29
C ILE A 204 -1.21 3.30 -1.23
N LYS A 205 -1.93 3.78 -2.23
CA LYS A 205 -2.33 5.18 -2.39
C LYS A 205 -3.18 5.68 -1.20
N GLN A 206 -4.08 4.83 -0.70
CA GLN A 206 -5.02 5.20 0.34
C GLN A 206 -4.40 5.34 1.72
N ILE A 207 -3.46 4.47 2.11
CA ILE A 207 -3.01 4.42 3.51
C ILE A 207 -1.50 4.43 3.73
N CYS A 208 -0.65 4.07 2.75
CA CYS A 208 0.78 3.93 2.99
C CYS A 208 1.52 5.26 3.04
N ASP A 209 2.52 5.35 3.92
CA ASP A 209 3.45 6.47 4.00
C ASP A 209 4.62 6.26 3.04
N LYS A 210 5.18 5.03 3.03
CA LYS A 210 6.26 4.60 2.14
C LYS A 210 5.98 3.26 1.51
N VAL A 211 6.69 3.00 0.43
CA VAL A 211 6.52 1.80 -0.38
C VAL A 211 7.87 1.23 -0.78
N ALA A 212 8.02 -0.09 -0.64
CA ALA A 212 9.04 -0.88 -1.29
C ALA A 212 8.43 -1.64 -2.47
N VAL A 213 9.00 -1.45 -3.65
CA VAL A 213 8.63 -2.20 -4.85
C VAL A 213 9.58 -3.39 -4.98
N MET A 214 9.02 -4.58 -5.03
CA MET A 214 9.79 -5.82 -5.10
C MET A 214 9.63 -6.51 -6.45
N GLU A 215 10.75 -6.98 -6.98
CA GLU A 215 10.82 -7.82 -8.17
C GLU A 215 11.92 -8.88 -8.00
N ASN A 216 11.64 -10.14 -8.34
CA ASN A 216 12.61 -11.24 -8.33
C ASN A 216 13.43 -11.37 -7.02
N GLY A 217 12.76 -11.18 -5.87
CA GLY A 217 13.36 -11.27 -4.55
C GLY A 217 14.19 -10.05 -4.12
N GLU A 218 14.13 -8.95 -4.84
CA GLU A 218 14.84 -7.70 -4.56
C GLU A 218 13.88 -6.53 -4.34
N ILE A 219 14.29 -5.54 -3.52
CA ILE A 219 13.67 -4.23 -3.51
C ILE A 219 14.33 -3.40 -4.61
N ILE A 220 13.57 -3.10 -5.68
CA ILE A 220 14.05 -2.33 -6.84
C ILE A 220 13.76 -0.83 -6.73
N GLU A 221 12.81 -0.46 -5.87
CA GLU A 221 12.48 0.95 -5.58
C GLU A 221 12.00 1.09 -4.15
N LEU A 222 12.41 2.17 -3.47
CA LEU A 222 11.99 2.55 -2.13
C LEU A 222 11.72 4.05 -2.15
N SER A 223 10.46 4.43 -1.95
CA SER A 223 10.03 5.84 -2.05
C SER A 223 8.86 6.14 -1.11
N SER A 224 8.51 7.42 -0.95
CA SER A 224 7.22 7.78 -0.36
C SER A 224 6.09 7.28 -1.26
N ALA A 225 4.91 7.03 -0.68
CA ALA A 225 3.75 6.64 -1.50
C ALA A 225 3.42 7.72 -2.55
N TYR A 226 3.58 9.00 -2.22
CA TYR A 226 3.40 10.09 -3.17
C TYR A 226 4.39 10.01 -4.35
N ASP A 227 5.69 9.84 -4.06
CA ASP A 227 6.74 9.84 -5.11
C ASP A 227 6.59 8.64 -6.06
N VAL A 228 6.16 7.48 -5.54
CA VAL A 228 5.89 6.28 -6.34
C VAL A 228 4.85 6.56 -7.44
N PHE A 229 3.82 7.37 -7.14
CA PHE A 229 2.78 7.72 -8.12
C PHE A 229 3.16 8.94 -8.97
N SER A 230 3.81 9.94 -8.39
CA SER A 230 4.13 11.20 -9.07
C SER A 230 5.41 11.14 -9.91
N ASN A 231 6.34 10.22 -9.59
CA ASN A 231 7.63 10.09 -10.28
C ASN A 231 8.14 8.65 -10.22
N PRO A 232 7.46 7.68 -10.86
CA PRO A 232 7.84 6.27 -10.87
C PRO A 232 9.20 6.08 -11.54
N LYS A 233 10.15 5.47 -10.82
CA LYS A 233 11.53 5.30 -11.29
C LYS A 233 11.74 4.02 -12.09
N THR A 234 11.03 2.95 -11.71
CA THR A 234 11.20 1.64 -12.31
C THR A 234 10.17 1.38 -13.41
N LYS A 235 10.54 0.52 -14.37
CA LYS A 235 9.62 0.07 -15.43
C LYS A 235 8.38 -0.58 -14.83
N LEU A 236 8.57 -1.43 -13.81
CA LEU A 236 7.49 -2.10 -13.09
C LEU A 236 6.49 -1.12 -12.50
N MET A 237 6.97 -0.03 -11.88
CA MET A 237 6.06 1.00 -11.33
C MET A 237 5.30 1.75 -12.40
N LYS A 238 5.94 2.06 -13.52
CA LYS A 238 5.27 2.70 -14.67
C LYS A 238 4.15 1.80 -15.21
N GLU A 239 4.39 0.49 -15.33
CA GLU A 239 3.38 -0.50 -15.73
C GLU A 239 2.23 -0.61 -14.71
N PHE A 240 2.53 -0.61 -13.41
CA PHE A 240 1.48 -0.63 -12.39
C PHE A 240 0.59 0.62 -12.42
N ILE A 241 1.18 1.79 -12.66
CA ILE A 241 0.43 3.05 -12.73
C ILE A 241 -0.38 3.13 -14.03
N SER A 242 0.17 2.70 -15.18
CA SER A 242 -0.60 2.66 -16.44
C SER A 242 -1.80 1.73 -16.33
N ASN A 243 -1.65 0.57 -15.71
CA ASN A 243 -2.75 -0.37 -15.48
C ASN A 243 -3.85 0.15 -14.52
N LEU A 244 -3.51 1.05 -13.60
CA LEU A 244 -4.52 1.76 -12.79
C LEU A 244 -5.37 2.72 -13.62
N HIS A 245 -4.74 3.25 -14.63
CA HIS A 245 -5.32 4.21 -15.52
C HIS A 245 -5.56 3.49 -16.84
N SER A 246 -6.65 2.72 -16.94
CA SER A 246 -7.12 2.04 -18.18
C SER A 246 -7.39 3.03 -19.35
N ASP A 247 -6.71 4.16 -19.31
CA ASP A 247 -6.80 5.24 -20.25
C ASP A 247 -5.96 4.97 -21.53
N ASP A 248 -5.09 3.94 -21.54
CA ASP A 248 -4.23 3.68 -22.72
C ASP A 248 -5.06 3.29 -23.96
N ASP A 249 -6.10 2.47 -23.80
CA ASP A 249 -7.05 2.18 -24.90
C ASP A 249 -7.85 3.42 -25.30
N PHE A 250 -8.11 4.31 -24.34
CA PHE A 250 -8.80 5.57 -24.53
C PHE A 250 -7.87 6.60 -25.19
N GLU A 251 -6.58 6.63 -24.80
CA GLU A 251 -5.57 7.51 -25.39
C GLU A 251 -5.38 7.20 -26.89
N GLU A 252 -5.28 5.95 -27.32
CA GLU A 252 -5.13 5.60 -28.73
C GLU A 252 -6.35 6.00 -29.56
N GLN A 253 -7.57 5.76 -29.07
CA GLN A 253 -8.80 6.15 -29.76
C GLN A 253 -8.95 7.66 -29.88
N PHE A 254 -8.56 8.43 -28.86
CA PHE A 254 -8.58 9.90 -28.92
C PHE A 254 -7.54 10.45 -29.89
N LEU A 255 -6.32 9.92 -29.85
CA LEU A 255 -5.26 10.40 -30.74
C LEU A 255 -5.62 10.24 -32.22
N GLU A 256 -6.39 9.20 -32.58
CA GLU A 256 -6.93 9.07 -33.92
C GLU A 256 -7.95 10.14 -34.29
N GLN A 257 -8.78 10.55 -33.33
CA GLN A 257 -9.83 11.56 -33.54
C GLN A 257 -9.29 12.99 -33.64
N TYR A 258 -8.15 13.27 -32.98
CA TYR A 258 -7.53 14.59 -32.89
C TYR A 258 -6.18 14.66 -33.63
N LYS A 259 -6.05 13.98 -34.78
CA LYS A 259 -4.81 13.90 -35.59
C LYS A 259 -4.27 15.24 -36.06
N ASP A 260 -5.15 16.22 -36.27
CA ASP A 260 -4.83 17.55 -36.78
C ASP A 260 -4.65 18.58 -35.65
N GLU A 261 -4.69 18.16 -34.38
CA GLU A 261 -4.55 19.02 -33.22
C GLU A 261 -3.34 18.60 -32.35
N THR A 262 -2.71 19.56 -31.70
CA THR A 262 -1.66 19.26 -30.71
C THR A 262 -2.30 18.75 -29.43
N VAL A 263 -2.19 17.46 -29.15
CA VAL A 263 -2.69 16.84 -27.91
C VAL A 263 -1.56 16.80 -26.88
N ILE A 264 -1.86 17.25 -25.67
CA ILE A 264 -0.89 17.38 -24.56
C ILE A 264 -1.45 16.68 -23.34
N LYS A 265 -0.63 15.84 -22.69
CA LYS A 265 -0.87 15.33 -21.35
C LYS A 265 0.05 16.06 -20.37
N VAL A 266 -0.54 16.62 -19.33
CA VAL A 266 0.16 17.36 -18.30
C VAL A 266 -0.09 16.72 -16.96
N ILE A 267 0.99 16.42 -16.21
CA ILE A 267 0.92 15.90 -14.84
C ILE A 267 1.36 17.03 -13.91
N PHE A 268 0.46 17.49 -13.06
CA PHE A 268 0.67 18.51 -12.06
C PHE A 268 0.98 17.89 -10.70
N LYS A 269 2.08 18.29 -10.08
CA LYS A 269 2.55 17.77 -8.81
C LYS A 269 2.41 18.83 -7.70
N GLY A 270 1.98 18.42 -6.52
CA GLY A 270 1.94 19.29 -5.35
C GLY A 270 1.09 20.55 -5.54
N ASP A 271 1.68 21.72 -5.31
CA ASP A 271 0.96 23.00 -5.35
C ASP A 271 0.60 23.45 -6.77
N ALA A 272 1.35 23.03 -7.80
CA ALA A 272 0.99 23.31 -9.19
C ALA A 272 -0.40 22.75 -9.58
N ALA A 273 -0.85 21.70 -8.93
CA ALA A 273 -2.20 21.14 -9.13
C ALA A 273 -3.34 22.02 -8.57
N LYS A 274 -3.02 23.05 -7.79
CA LYS A 274 -4.00 24.00 -7.20
C LYS A 274 -4.16 25.27 -8.00
N GLU A 275 -3.21 25.57 -8.89
CA GLU A 275 -3.18 26.80 -9.65
C GLU A 275 -3.84 26.64 -11.01
N PRO A 276 -4.51 27.69 -11.55
CA PRO A 276 -5.15 27.64 -12.87
C PRO A 276 -4.12 27.85 -14.00
N VAL A 277 -3.03 27.04 -14.00
CA VAL A 277 -1.90 27.15 -14.91
C VAL A 277 -2.35 27.15 -16.37
N ILE A 278 -3.14 26.15 -16.76
CA ILE A 278 -3.61 26.00 -18.15
C ILE A 278 -4.42 27.21 -18.60
N GLN A 279 -5.37 27.66 -17.79
CA GLN A 279 -6.21 28.82 -18.09
C GLN A 279 -5.38 30.11 -18.24
N THR A 280 -4.42 30.29 -17.35
CA THR A 280 -3.54 31.46 -17.35
C THR A 280 -2.68 31.49 -18.61
N LEU A 281 -2.07 30.38 -18.99
CA LEU A 281 -1.24 30.27 -20.17
C LEU A 281 -2.06 30.33 -21.48
N ALA A 282 -3.22 29.71 -21.52
CA ALA A 282 -4.11 29.78 -22.68
C ALA A 282 -4.52 31.22 -22.99
N ASN A 283 -4.83 32.02 -21.98
CA ASN A 283 -5.13 33.44 -22.14
C ASN A 283 -3.91 34.23 -22.60
N LYS A 284 -2.73 33.95 -22.04
CA LYS A 284 -1.47 34.64 -22.38
C LYS A 284 -1.09 34.43 -23.85
N TYR A 285 -1.18 33.21 -24.33
CA TYR A 285 -0.80 32.83 -25.69
C TYR A 285 -1.95 32.86 -26.69
N LYS A 286 -3.16 33.22 -26.25
CA LYS A 286 -4.38 33.28 -27.08
C LYS A 286 -4.68 31.97 -27.80
N VAL A 287 -4.49 30.86 -27.11
CA VAL A 287 -4.85 29.54 -27.59
C VAL A 287 -6.14 29.05 -26.92
N THR A 288 -6.83 28.13 -27.56
CA THR A 288 -8.00 27.45 -26.99
C THR A 288 -7.58 26.05 -26.56
N THR A 289 -8.01 25.64 -25.37
CA THR A 289 -7.75 24.29 -24.86
C THR A 289 -9.06 23.53 -24.72
N ASN A 290 -9.13 22.33 -25.30
CA ASN A 290 -10.27 21.40 -25.16
C ASN A 290 -9.86 20.24 -24.27
N ILE A 291 -10.47 20.13 -23.07
CA ILE A 291 -10.16 19.07 -22.13
C ILE A 291 -10.76 17.75 -22.63
N LEU A 292 -9.90 16.77 -22.86
CA LEU A 292 -10.26 15.43 -23.33
C LEU A 292 -10.39 14.44 -22.16
N ALA A 293 -9.47 14.52 -21.20
CA ALA A 293 -9.50 13.73 -19.97
C ALA A 293 -8.87 14.49 -18.80
N GLY A 294 -9.30 14.22 -17.60
CA GLY A 294 -8.73 14.87 -16.42
C GLY A 294 -9.00 14.12 -15.13
N ARG A 295 -8.02 14.14 -14.23
CA ARG A 295 -8.09 13.52 -12.92
C ARG A 295 -7.32 14.35 -11.90
N ILE A 296 -7.89 14.48 -10.70
CA ILE A 296 -7.20 15.04 -9.54
C ILE A 296 -7.31 14.03 -8.40
N GLU A 297 -6.18 13.65 -7.86
CA GLU A 297 -6.08 12.67 -6.80
C GLU A 297 -5.36 13.23 -5.59
N TYR A 298 -5.69 12.68 -4.41
CA TYR A 298 -5.04 13.03 -3.16
C TYR A 298 -4.28 11.81 -2.63
N ILE A 299 -2.95 11.92 -2.57
CA ILE A 299 -2.06 10.91 -2.02
C ILE A 299 -1.32 11.56 -0.86
N GLN A 300 -1.48 11.02 0.35
CA GLN A 300 -0.86 11.59 1.57
C GLN A 300 -1.12 13.11 1.75
N ASN A 301 -2.36 13.56 1.49
CA ASN A 301 -2.76 14.97 1.52
C ASN A 301 -2.08 15.88 0.49
N LYS A 302 -1.33 15.34 -0.46
CA LYS A 302 -0.78 16.06 -1.61
C LYS A 302 -1.64 15.80 -2.83
N GLN A 303 -1.83 16.82 -3.65
CA GLN A 303 -2.54 16.69 -4.92
C GLN A 303 -1.61 16.16 -6.01
N LEU A 304 -2.15 15.28 -6.82
CA LEU A 304 -1.58 14.84 -8.09
C LEU A 304 -2.66 15.02 -9.16
N GLY A 305 -2.43 15.92 -10.12
CA GLY A 305 -3.35 16.17 -11.22
C GLY A 305 -2.82 15.57 -12.51
N SER A 306 -3.68 14.99 -13.33
CA SER A 306 -3.38 14.64 -14.72
C SER A 306 -4.46 15.22 -15.60
N LEU A 307 -4.08 15.92 -16.65
CA LEU A 307 -4.98 16.55 -17.60
C LEU A 307 -4.50 16.28 -19.01
N THR A 308 -5.35 15.73 -19.87
CA THR A 308 -5.10 15.59 -21.30
C THR A 308 -6.03 16.55 -22.04
N PHE A 309 -5.50 17.36 -22.91
CA PHE A 309 -6.26 18.35 -23.65
C PHE A 309 -5.67 18.59 -25.04
N ALA A 310 -6.52 18.95 -25.99
CA ALA A 310 -6.11 19.45 -27.29
C ALA A 310 -5.93 20.95 -27.25
N VAL A 311 -4.93 21.44 -27.98
CA VAL A 311 -4.62 22.87 -28.12
C VAL A 311 -4.84 23.31 -29.56
N THR A 312 -5.62 24.36 -29.74
CA THR A 312 -5.92 24.95 -31.06
C THR A 312 -5.65 26.43 -31.04
N GLY A 313 -5.11 26.97 -32.15
CA GLY A 313 -4.76 28.37 -32.33
C GLY A 313 -3.78 28.57 -33.47
N ASP A 314 -3.14 29.73 -33.49
CA ASP A 314 -2.01 30.00 -34.40
C ASP A 314 -0.85 29.07 -34.05
N GLU A 315 -0.16 28.51 -35.05
CA GLU A 315 0.90 27.50 -34.87
C GLU A 315 2.02 27.99 -33.94
N GLN A 316 2.46 29.26 -34.10
CA GLN A 316 3.47 29.83 -33.24
C GLN A 316 3.00 29.98 -31.78
N ASN A 317 1.76 30.42 -31.59
CA ASN A 317 1.16 30.55 -30.27
C ASN A 317 1.02 29.24 -29.57
N CYS A 318 0.64 28.16 -30.29
CA CYS A 318 0.58 26.81 -29.75
C CYS A 318 1.97 26.30 -29.34
N SER A 319 2.99 26.50 -30.18
CA SER A 319 4.37 26.14 -29.89
C SER A 319 4.91 26.87 -28.66
N ASP A 320 4.66 28.18 -28.55
CA ASP A 320 5.10 29.01 -27.41
C ASP A 320 4.39 28.61 -26.12
N PHE A 321 3.11 28.24 -26.19
CA PHE A 321 2.34 27.73 -25.07
C PHE A 321 2.93 26.38 -24.54
N VAL A 322 3.21 25.44 -25.43
CA VAL A 322 3.83 24.14 -25.09
C VAL A 322 5.21 24.34 -24.50
N SER A 323 6.04 25.17 -25.14
CA SER A 323 7.39 25.47 -24.68
C SER A 323 7.41 26.08 -23.28
N HIS A 324 6.48 26.99 -22.97
CA HIS A 324 6.34 27.58 -21.65
C HIS A 324 5.89 26.55 -20.59
N LEU A 325 4.96 25.66 -20.94
CA LEU A 325 4.55 24.57 -20.05
C LEU A 325 5.71 23.64 -19.68
N ILE A 326 6.61 23.37 -20.64
CA ILE A 326 7.75 22.47 -20.45
C ILE A 326 8.87 23.16 -19.66
N SER A 327 9.17 24.45 -19.94
CA SER A 327 10.38 25.10 -19.44
C SER A 327 10.18 25.91 -18.18
N ASP A 328 9.03 26.55 -18.02
CA ASP A 328 8.86 27.65 -17.04
C ASP A 328 7.87 27.29 -15.91
N VAL A 329 7.12 26.20 -16.04
CA VAL A 329 6.20 25.76 -14.98
C VAL A 329 6.88 24.68 -14.13
N SER A 330 7.14 25.00 -12.87
CA SER A 330 7.69 24.04 -11.91
C SER A 330 6.65 22.95 -11.52
N ASP A 331 7.14 21.77 -11.18
CA ASP A 331 6.31 20.65 -10.72
C ASP A 331 5.25 20.17 -11.74
N VAL A 332 5.57 20.32 -13.03
CA VAL A 332 4.76 19.87 -14.15
C VAL A 332 5.57 18.93 -15.05
N GLU A 333 4.96 17.84 -15.46
CA GLU A 333 5.50 16.92 -16.45
C GLU A 333 4.60 16.95 -17.69
N VAL A 334 5.18 17.21 -18.86
CA VAL A 334 4.45 17.39 -20.12
C VAL A 334 4.82 16.30 -21.10
N LYS A 335 3.81 15.66 -21.69
CA LYS A 335 3.96 14.75 -22.83
C LYS A 335 3.13 15.28 -23.99
N VAL A 336 3.77 15.53 -25.12
CA VAL A 336 3.12 15.93 -26.37
C VAL A 336 2.88 14.69 -27.22
N TYR A 337 1.71 14.56 -27.78
CA TYR A 337 1.36 13.47 -28.70
C TYR A 337 1.31 14.01 -30.13
N GLY A 338 1.81 13.24 -31.08
CA GLY A 338 1.76 13.60 -32.51
C GLY A 338 3.04 14.19 -33.07
N GLU A 339 4.13 14.22 -32.29
CA GLU A 339 5.50 14.45 -32.83
C GLU A 339 6.23 13.15 -33.12
#